data_2e6bc6a92c61a6f66361ac2c8670762a
#
_entry.id   2e6bc6a92c61a6f66361ac2c8670762a
#
_cell.length_a   1.000
_cell.length_b   1.000
_cell.length_c   1.000
_cell.angle_alpha   90.00
_cell.angle_beta   90.00
_cell.angle_gamma   90.00
#
_symmetry.space_group_name_H-M   'P 1'
#
loop_
_entity.id
_entity.type
_entity.pdbx_description
1 polymer ?
#
loop_
_entity_poly.entity_id
_entity_poly.type
_entity_poly.pdbx_seq_one_letter_code
_entity_poly.pdbx_strand_id
1 'polypeptide(L)'
;IRTEAKRLYMRFHAQKKTDRLKMQFSASAPNQIWVSDVTYFAYNKKMYYICTILDLYSRKVISYKISQKHSSQLITSTFRAAYEERRPADGLIFHSDRGTQYTAFAFQKLLKALHVEQSFSPSGKPCHNAVMESFFASLKREELYRRNYHSVEEFKECVRKYIDFYNMERPHSTLGYKAPNTYEALYDDRRA
;
A
#
# COMPACT_ATOMS: atom_id res chain seq x y z
N ILE A 1 31.41 17.32 6.86
CA ILE A 1 30.64 16.06 6.66
C ILE A 1 29.27 16.13 7.40
N ARG A 2 29.25 16.51 8.71
CA ARG A 2 28.01 16.58 9.51
C ARG A 2 27.03 17.67 9.01
N THR A 3 27.55 18.78 8.44
CA THR A 3 26.77 19.92 7.95
C THR A 3 26.10 19.65 6.60
N GLU A 4 26.77 18.89 5.74
CA GLU A 4 26.28 18.51 4.40
C GLU A 4 25.16 17.46 4.51
N ALA A 5 25.33 16.45 5.35
CA ALA A 5 24.30 15.48 5.67
C ALA A 5 23.04 16.14 6.28
N LYS A 6 23.24 17.17 7.15
CA LYS A 6 22.12 17.95 7.73
C LYS A 6 21.42 18.82 6.67
N ARG A 7 22.17 19.43 5.72
CA ARG A 7 21.59 20.16 4.59
C ARG A 7 20.85 19.28 3.62
N LEU A 8 21.36 18.07 3.31
CA LEU A 8 20.68 17.08 2.51
C LEU A 8 19.37 16.61 3.19
N TYR A 9 19.45 16.29 4.47
CA TYR A 9 18.30 15.93 5.30
C TYR A 9 17.22 17.04 5.27
N MET A 10 17.62 18.31 5.48
CA MET A 10 16.70 19.45 5.44
C MET A 10 16.10 19.67 4.04
N ARG A 11 16.86 19.51 2.97
CA ARG A 11 16.35 19.57 1.58
C ARG A 11 15.34 18.45 1.27
N PHE A 12 15.57 17.24 1.76
CA PHE A 12 14.61 16.13 1.59
C PHE A 12 13.33 16.36 2.40
N HIS A 13 13.45 16.86 3.63
CA HIS A 13 12.27 17.20 4.44
C HIS A 13 11.52 18.43 3.93
N ALA A 14 12.17 19.32 3.18
CA ALA A 14 11.55 20.45 2.50
C ALA A 14 10.87 20.04 1.17
N GLN A 15 10.99 18.80 0.73
CA GLN A 15 10.21 18.32 -0.41
C GLN A 15 8.72 18.51 -0.12
N LYS A 16 8.09 19.36 -0.92
CA LYS A 16 6.66 19.69 -0.80
C LYS A 16 5.86 18.38 -0.77
N LYS A 17 5.25 18.05 0.36
CA LYS A 17 4.38 16.89 0.52
C LYS A 17 3.11 17.10 -0.31
N THR A 18 3.21 16.87 -1.60
CA THR A 18 2.18 17.19 -2.59
C THR A 18 1.21 16.03 -2.70
N ASP A 19 -0.08 16.35 -2.70
CA ASP A 19 -1.13 15.43 -3.11
C ASP A 19 -1.22 15.46 -4.65
N ARG A 20 -0.77 14.39 -5.30
CA ARG A 20 -0.83 14.26 -6.77
C ARG A 20 -2.14 13.61 -7.23
N LEU A 21 -2.79 12.86 -6.35
CA LEU A 21 -4.06 12.20 -6.67
C LEU A 21 -5.24 13.17 -6.69
N LYS A 22 -5.23 14.21 -5.83
CA LYS A 22 -6.32 15.20 -5.72
C LYS A 22 -7.71 14.55 -5.66
N MET A 23 -7.84 13.46 -4.90
CA MET A 23 -9.06 12.63 -4.79
C MET A 23 -9.47 11.90 -6.10
N GLN A 24 -8.63 11.84 -7.10
CA GLN A 24 -8.87 11.02 -8.29
C GLN A 24 -8.34 9.61 -8.03
N PHE A 25 -9.22 8.73 -7.56
CA PHE A 25 -8.89 7.34 -7.22
C PHE A 25 -9.10 6.40 -8.41
N SER A 26 -8.62 6.78 -9.57
CA SER A 26 -8.64 5.97 -10.78
C SER A 26 -7.31 6.08 -11.51
N ALA A 27 -6.89 4.98 -12.11
CA ALA A 27 -5.75 4.91 -13.01
C ALA A 27 -6.23 4.32 -14.34
N SER A 28 -5.58 4.65 -15.44
CA SER A 28 -5.96 4.15 -16.78
C SER A 28 -5.30 2.81 -17.11
N ALA A 29 -4.28 2.42 -16.33
CA ALA A 29 -3.53 1.19 -16.51
C ALA A 29 -2.98 0.67 -15.19
N PRO A 30 -2.68 -0.64 -15.09
CA PRO A 30 -1.92 -1.20 -13.98
C PRO A 30 -0.55 -0.53 -13.83
N ASN A 31 -0.05 -0.50 -12.59
CA ASN A 31 1.27 0.01 -12.24
C ASN A 31 1.51 1.51 -12.51
N GLN A 32 0.47 2.31 -12.70
CA GLN A 32 0.59 3.77 -12.77
C GLN A 32 0.56 4.41 -11.38
N ILE A 33 -0.32 3.93 -10.51
CA ILE A 33 -0.50 4.49 -9.17
C ILE A 33 -0.67 3.33 -8.19
N TRP A 34 0.20 3.29 -7.20
CA TRP A 34 0.05 2.41 -6.05
C TRP A 34 -0.34 3.20 -4.82
N VAL A 35 -1.28 2.68 -4.05
CA VAL A 35 -1.70 3.25 -2.77
C VAL A 35 -1.27 2.33 -1.64
N SER A 36 -0.85 2.92 -0.53
CA SER A 36 -0.36 2.16 0.63
C SER A 36 -0.82 2.77 1.94
N ASP A 37 -1.05 1.89 2.90
CA ASP A 37 -1.34 2.27 4.27
C ASP A 37 -1.02 1.10 5.22
N VAL A 38 -1.06 1.37 6.52
CA VAL A 38 -0.81 0.39 7.58
C VAL A 38 -2.00 0.33 8.51
N THR A 39 -2.60 -0.85 8.63
CA THR A 39 -3.56 -1.11 9.71
C THR A 39 -2.92 -1.91 10.83
N TYR A 40 -3.62 -2.03 11.94
CA TYR A 40 -3.18 -2.84 13.07
C TYR A 40 -4.28 -3.77 13.58
N PHE A 41 -3.84 -4.85 14.19
CA PHE A 41 -4.68 -5.85 14.84
C PHE A 41 -4.03 -6.31 16.15
N ALA A 42 -4.80 -6.31 17.23
CA ALA A 42 -4.35 -6.80 18.53
C ALA A 42 -4.66 -8.29 18.65
N TYR A 43 -3.62 -9.10 18.85
CA TYR A 43 -3.75 -10.53 19.08
C TYR A 43 -2.83 -10.98 20.21
N ASN A 44 -3.34 -11.75 21.16
CA ASN A 44 -2.59 -12.28 22.30
C ASN A 44 -1.74 -11.22 23.01
N LYS A 45 -2.36 -10.09 23.40
CA LYS A 45 -1.72 -8.94 24.08
C LYS A 45 -0.55 -8.30 23.29
N LYS A 46 -0.40 -8.61 22.01
CA LYS A 46 0.58 -8.02 21.11
C LYS A 46 -0.10 -7.30 19.98
N MET A 47 0.53 -6.22 19.50
CA MET A 47 0.05 -5.47 18.33
C MET A 47 0.76 -5.97 17.07
N TYR A 48 -0.01 -6.25 16.03
CA TYR A 48 0.47 -6.61 14.71
C TYR A 48 0.09 -5.53 13.71
N TYR A 49 1.04 -5.05 12.95
CA TYR A 49 0.88 -4.03 11.91
C TYR A 49 0.91 -4.71 10.55
N ILE A 50 -0.09 -4.43 9.74
CA ILE A 50 -0.25 -4.99 8.39
C ILE A 50 -0.07 -3.83 7.42
N CYS A 51 1.10 -3.74 6.78
CA CYS A 51 1.34 -2.82 5.68
C CYS A 51 0.87 -3.47 4.39
N THR A 52 0.09 -2.73 3.61
CA THR A 52 -0.46 -3.24 2.34
C THR A 52 -0.23 -2.22 1.23
N ILE A 53 0.01 -2.71 0.02
CA ILE A 53 0.10 -1.92 -1.20
C ILE A 53 -0.92 -2.45 -2.20
N LEU A 54 -1.77 -1.55 -2.71
CA LEU A 54 -2.74 -1.85 -3.77
C LEU A 54 -2.39 -1.10 -5.05
N ASP A 55 -2.65 -1.75 -6.19
CA ASP A 55 -2.74 -1.07 -7.48
C ASP A 55 -4.06 -0.32 -7.59
N LEU A 56 -4.01 0.95 -7.95
CA LEU A 56 -5.22 1.78 -7.98
C LEU A 56 -6.11 1.46 -9.19
N TYR A 57 -5.57 0.92 -10.29
CA TYR A 57 -6.34 0.50 -11.45
C TYR A 57 -7.21 -0.72 -11.16
N SER A 58 -6.59 -1.78 -10.68
CA SER A 58 -7.25 -3.08 -10.48
C SER A 58 -7.77 -3.32 -9.06
N ARG A 59 -7.43 -2.44 -8.10
CA ARG A 59 -7.67 -2.66 -6.66
C ARG A 59 -6.94 -3.89 -6.10
N LYS A 60 -6.07 -4.50 -6.87
CA LYS A 60 -5.31 -5.68 -6.49
C LYS A 60 -4.34 -5.37 -5.35
N VAL A 61 -4.34 -6.20 -4.33
CA VAL A 61 -3.26 -6.21 -3.34
C VAL A 61 -2.02 -6.79 -4.01
N ILE A 62 -1.02 -5.93 -4.25
CA ILE A 62 0.24 -6.32 -4.89
C ILE A 62 1.17 -6.95 -3.87
N SER A 63 1.26 -6.35 -2.70
CA SER A 63 2.15 -6.81 -1.63
C SER A 63 1.59 -6.43 -0.27
N TYR A 64 1.89 -7.26 0.72
CA TYR A 64 1.65 -6.96 2.12
C TYR A 64 2.72 -7.59 3.00
N LYS A 65 2.92 -7.04 4.19
CA LYS A 65 3.74 -7.64 5.24
C LYS A 65 3.15 -7.39 6.61
N ILE A 66 3.37 -8.34 7.51
CA ILE A 66 2.91 -8.29 8.90
C ILE A 66 4.14 -8.20 9.82
N SER A 67 4.12 -7.27 10.77
CA SER A 67 5.20 -7.06 11.74
C SER A 67 4.63 -6.66 13.10
N GLN A 68 5.35 -6.97 14.16
CA GLN A 68 5.06 -6.43 15.51
C GLN A 68 5.63 -5.00 15.70
N LYS A 69 6.39 -4.50 14.73
CA LYS A 69 6.99 -3.15 14.78
C LYS A 69 6.41 -2.29 13.68
N HIS A 70 5.80 -1.15 14.05
CA HIS A 70 5.42 -0.11 13.11
C HIS A 70 6.65 0.72 12.73
N SER A 71 7.36 0.31 11.70
CA SER A 71 8.66 0.87 11.34
C SER A 71 8.75 1.22 9.85
N SER A 72 9.68 2.11 9.50
CA SER A 72 9.99 2.39 8.10
C SER A 72 10.53 1.16 7.35
N GLN A 73 11.12 0.21 8.07
CA GLN A 73 11.57 -1.05 7.47
C GLN A 73 10.40 -1.93 7.01
N LEU A 74 9.27 -1.94 7.74
CA LEU A 74 8.06 -2.63 7.31
C LEU A 74 7.59 -2.06 5.95
N ILE A 75 7.46 -0.74 5.85
CA ILE A 75 7.07 -0.06 4.62
C ILE A 75 8.05 -0.37 3.48
N THR A 76 9.35 -0.17 3.74
CA THR A 76 10.41 -0.37 2.74
C THR A 76 10.44 -1.80 2.20
N SER A 77 10.30 -2.79 3.09
CA SER A 77 10.33 -4.19 2.67
C SER A 77 9.05 -4.63 1.94
N THR A 78 7.89 -4.04 2.27
CA THR A 78 6.64 -4.26 1.54
C THR A 78 6.71 -3.64 0.16
N PHE A 79 7.24 -2.41 0.06
CA PHE A 79 7.43 -1.72 -1.22
C PHE A 79 8.41 -2.46 -2.13
N ARG A 80 9.56 -2.91 -1.61
CA ARG A 80 10.54 -3.68 -2.42
C ARG A 80 9.92 -4.95 -3.00
N ALA A 81 9.18 -5.70 -2.20
CA ALA A 81 8.50 -6.91 -2.69
C ALA A 81 7.51 -6.59 -3.83
N ALA A 82 6.70 -5.52 -3.68
CA ALA A 82 5.81 -5.07 -4.75
C ALA A 82 6.57 -4.66 -6.01
N TYR A 83 7.66 -3.90 -5.84
CA TYR A 83 8.46 -3.39 -6.97
C TYR A 83 9.17 -4.51 -7.72
N GLU A 84 9.74 -5.48 -7.01
CA GLU A 84 10.41 -6.65 -7.59
C GLU A 84 9.43 -7.55 -8.36
N GLU A 85 8.21 -7.74 -7.83
CA GLU A 85 7.17 -8.54 -8.47
C GLU A 85 6.62 -7.87 -9.73
N ARG A 86 6.30 -6.57 -9.65
CA ARG A 86 5.56 -5.85 -10.69
C ARG A 86 6.45 -5.20 -11.74
N ARG A 87 7.69 -4.85 -11.40
CA ARG A 87 8.67 -4.16 -12.24
C ARG A 87 8.03 -3.01 -13.04
N PRO A 88 7.43 -2.02 -12.36
CA PRO A 88 6.71 -0.95 -13.03
C PRO A 88 7.67 -0.14 -13.91
N ALA A 89 7.13 0.43 -14.98
CA ALA A 89 7.86 1.43 -15.76
C ALA A 89 8.10 2.71 -14.94
N ASP A 90 8.99 3.57 -15.42
CA ASP A 90 9.25 4.88 -14.82
C ASP A 90 7.96 5.72 -14.74
N GLY A 91 7.88 6.55 -13.68
CA GLY A 91 6.73 7.40 -13.47
C GLY A 91 5.64 6.81 -12.59
N LEU A 92 5.87 5.64 -11.97
CA LEU A 92 4.98 5.14 -10.92
C LEU A 92 4.77 6.20 -9.84
N ILE A 93 3.50 6.46 -9.50
CA ILE A 93 3.13 7.28 -8.35
C ILE A 93 2.86 6.35 -7.16
N PHE A 94 3.56 6.59 -6.05
CA PHE A 94 3.32 5.90 -4.78
C PHE A 94 2.64 6.85 -3.78
N HIS A 95 1.37 6.60 -3.48
CA HIS A 95 0.55 7.43 -2.61
C HIS A 95 0.36 6.81 -1.24
N SER A 96 0.49 7.63 -0.19
CA SER A 96 0.28 7.23 1.20
C SER A 96 -0.17 8.41 2.06
N ASP A 97 -0.43 8.15 3.33
CA ASP A 97 -0.52 9.21 4.33
C ASP A 97 0.86 9.86 4.59
N ARG A 98 0.88 10.85 5.51
CA ARG A 98 2.11 11.55 5.93
C ARG A 98 2.79 10.91 7.14
N GLY A 99 2.52 9.64 7.42
CA GLY A 99 3.14 8.92 8.52
C GLY A 99 4.67 9.01 8.51
N THR A 100 5.27 9.02 9.69
CA THR A 100 6.74 9.14 9.85
C THR A 100 7.49 8.04 9.12
N GLN A 101 6.87 6.88 8.96
CA GLN A 101 7.44 5.73 8.27
C GLN A 101 7.56 5.98 6.75
N TYR A 102 6.54 6.62 6.14
CA TYR A 102 6.53 6.99 4.71
C TYR A 102 7.39 8.20 4.40
N THR A 103 7.59 9.08 5.39
CA THR A 103 8.46 10.26 5.26
C THR A 103 9.89 10.01 5.73
N ALA A 104 10.24 8.79 6.11
CA ALA A 104 11.59 8.41 6.50
C ALA A 104 12.58 8.61 5.34
N PHE A 105 13.74 9.21 5.63
CA PHE A 105 14.76 9.53 4.64
C PHE A 105 15.19 8.33 3.79
N ALA A 106 15.38 7.17 4.42
CA ALA A 106 15.78 5.95 3.73
C ALA A 106 14.73 5.49 2.70
N PHE A 107 13.43 5.61 3.03
CA PHE A 107 12.35 5.25 2.12
C PHE A 107 12.24 6.26 0.97
N GLN A 108 12.31 7.56 1.25
CA GLN A 108 12.31 8.58 0.20
C GLN A 108 13.50 8.45 -0.76
N LYS A 109 14.69 8.13 -0.22
CA LYS A 109 15.89 7.86 -1.02
C LYS A 109 15.70 6.64 -1.94
N LEU A 110 15.05 5.59 -1.43
CA LEU A 110 14.71 4.40 -2.24
C LEU A 110 13.77 4.76 -3.40
N LEU A 111 12.65 5.45 -3.12
CA LEU A 111 11.70 5.84 -4.16
C LEU A 111 12.36 6.69 -5.25
N LYS A 112 13.20 7.66 -4.84
CA LYS A 112 13.94 8.50 -5.78
C LYS A 112 14.91 7.70 -6.64
N ALA A 113 15.63 6.73 -6.06
CA ALA A 113 16.57 5.88 -6.80
C ALA A 113 15.88 4.97 -7.83
N LEU A 114 14.59 4.69 -7.61
CA LEU A 114 13.76 3.89 -8.51
C LEU A 114 12.84 4.73 -9.40
N HIS A 115 13.08 6.03 -9.51
CA HIS A 115 12.28 6.98 -10.30
C HIS A 115 10.78 6.97 -9.98
N VAL A 116 10.42 6.62 -8.72
CA VAL A 116 9.04 6.59 -8.21
C VAL A 116 8.68 7.94 -7.61
N GLU A 117 7.56 8.49 -8.06
CA GLU A 117 7.05 9.76 -7.56
C GLU A 117 6.22 9.56 -6.27
N GLN A 118 6.62 10.22 -5.20
CA GLN A 118 5.88 10.14 -3.94
C GLN A 118 4.73 11.16 -3.91
N SER A 119 3.54 10.68 -3.52
CA SER A 119 2.33 11.46 -3.31
C SER A 119 1.82 11.27 -1.89
N PHE A 120 1.23 12.32 -1.31
CA PHE A 120 0.76 12.29 0.08
C PHE A 120 -0.66 12.81 0.23
N SER A 121 -1.48 12.11 0.98
CA SER A 121 -2.77 12.64 1.45
C SER A 121 -2.56 13.93 2.26
N PRO A 122 -3.42 14.95 2.10
CA PRO A 122 -3.39 16.13 2.97
C PRO A 122 -3.61 15.75 4.44
N SER A 123 -2.95 16.48 5.35
CA SER A 123 -3.13 16.26 6.78
C SER A 123 -4.59 16.47 7.20
N GLY A 124 -5.13 15.57 8.02
CA GLY A 124 -6.50 15.67 8.53
C GLY A 124 -7.61 15.39 7.51
N LYS A 125 -7.29 14.83 6.35
CA LYS A 125 -8.27 14.45 5.31
C LYS A 125 -8.14 12.95 4.99
N PRO A 126 -8.70 12.06 5.80
CA PRO A 126 -8.63 10.61 5.61
C PRO A 126 -9.22 10.20 4.25
N CYS A 127 -10.28 10.83 3.77
CA CYS A 127 -10.88 10.55 2.47
C CYS A 127 -9.90 10.56 1.28
N HIS A 128 -8.72 11.17 1.43
CA HIS A 128 -7.66 11.12 0.41
C HIS A 128 -6.90 9.78 0.35
N ASN A 129 -7.24 8.80 1.22
CA ASN A 129 -6.79 7.41 1.14
C ASN A 129 -7.97 6.41 1.21
N ALA A 130 -9.13 6.82 0.72
CA ALA A 130 -10.39 6.09 0.82
C ALA A 130 -10.32 4.65 0.29
N VAL A 131 -9.47 4.38 -0.70
CA VAL A 131 -9.26 3.03 -1.25
C VAL A 131 -8.65 2.10 -0.20
N MET A 132 -7.61 2.56 0.52
CA MET A 132 -6.99 1.78 1.59
C MET A 132 -7.93 1.63 2.79
N GLU A 133 -8.67 2.68 3.14
CA GLU A 133 -9.67 2.63 4.21
C GLU A 133 -10.74 1.57 3.91
N SER A 134 -11.26 1.54 2.67
CA SER A 134 -12.24 0.56 2.23
C SER A 134 -11.69 -0.87 2.26
N PHE A 135 -10.44 -1.06 1.80
CA PHE A 135 -9.77 -2.36 1.87
C PHE A 135 -9.63 -2.83 3.33
N PHE A 136 -9.11 -1.99 4.21
CA PHE A 136 -8.92 -2.38 5.61
C PHE A 136 -10.22 -2.57 6.37
N ALA A 137 -11.27 -1.81 6.04
CA ALA A 137 -12.60 -2.06 6.59
C ALA A 137 -13.12 -3.45 6.19
N SER A 138 -12.90 -3.86 4.94
CA SER A 138 -13.26 -5.19 4.44
C SER A 138 -12.43 -6.28 5.13
N LEU A 139 -11.10 -6.15 5.16
CA LEU A 139 -10.20 -7.10 5.84
C LEU A 139 -10.59 -7.29 7.32
N LYS A 140 -10.84 -6.19 8.03
CA LYS A 140 -11.24 -6.25 9.44
C LYS A 140 -12.58 -6.93 9.62
N ARG A 141 -13.59 -6.54 8.85
CA ARG A 141 -14.96 -7.04 8.96
C ARG A 141 -15.10 -8.48 8.49
N GLU A 142 -14.40 -8.85 7.40
CA GLU A 142 -14.60 -10.13 6.73
C GLU A 142 -13.66 -11.21 7.26
N GLU A 143 -12.51 -10.84 7.85
CA GLU A 143 -11.52 -11.79 8.38
C GLU A 143 -11.13 -11.50 9.83
N LEU A 144 -10.49 -10.35 10.14
CA LEU A 144 -9.78 -10.16 11.40
C LEU A 144 -10.68 -10.20 12.64
N TYR A 145 -11.94 -9.74 12.54
CA TYR A 145 -12.89 -9.69 13.64
C TYR A 145 -13.91 -10.83 13.63
N ARG A 146 -13.85 -11.73 12.65
CA ARG A 146 -14.77 -12.87 12.54
C ARG A 146 -14.23 -14.14 13.17
N ARG A 147 -12.94 -14.20 13.46
CA ARG A 147 -12.27 -15.41 13.92
C ARG A 147 -11.53 -15.20 15.23
N ASN A 148 -11.48 -16.26 16.02
CA ASN A 148 -10.54 -16.40 17.11
C ASN A 148 -9.38 -17.26 16.60
N TYR A 149 -8.18 -16.68 16.54
CA TYR A 149 -6.97 -17.37 16.10
C TYR A 149 -6.35 -18.12 17.27
N HIS A 150 -5.83 -19.33 17.02
CA HIS A 150 -5.17 -20.15 18.05
C HIS A 150 -3.66 -19.95 18.08
N SER A 151 -3.07 -19.45 16.99
CA SER A 151 -1.64 -19.13 16.89
C SER A 151 -1.38 -17.91 16.01
N VAL A 152 -0.17 -17.37 16.09
CA VAL A 152 0.29 -16.27 15.21
C VAL A 152 0.42 -16.75 13.78
N GLU A 153 0.83 -17.98 13.60
CA GLU A 153 0.97 -18.64 12.31
C GLU A 153 -0.38 -18.78 11.63
N GLU A 154 -1.41 -19.24 12.38
CA GLU A 154 -2.78 -19.30 11.88
C GLU A 154 -3.31 -17.92 11.50
N PHE A 155 -3.10 -16.91 12.35
CA PHE A 155 -3.48 -15.52 12.04
C PHE A 155 -2.86 -15.05 10.71
N LYS A 156 -1.56 -15.25 10.53
CA LYS A 156 -0.87 -14.86 9.29
C LYS A 156 -1.37 -15.62 8.07
N GLU A 157 -1.61 -16.92 8.23
CA GLU A 157 -2.14 -17.77 7.16
C GLU A 157 -3.58 -17.37 6.77
N CYS A 158 -4.42 -17.02 7.73
CA CYS A 158 -5.76 -16.54 7.46
C CYS A 158 -5.75 -15.18 6.74
N VAL A 159 -4.85 -14.26 7.12
CA VAL A 159 -4.66 -13.00 6.37
C VAL A 159 -4.19 -13.29 4.94
N ARG A 160 -3.27 -14.24 4.72
CA ARG A 160 -2.82 -14.65 3.40
C ARG A 160 -3.99 -15.15 2.56
N LYS A 161 -4.76 -16.11 3.08
CA LYS A 161 -5.94 -16.67 2.40
C LYS A 161 -6.99 -15.62 2.07
N TYR A 162 -7.20 -14.66 2.99
CA TYR A 162 -8.12 -13.55 2.72
C TYR A 162 -7.63 -12.67 1.56
N ILE A 163 -6.34 -12.37 1.48
CA ILE A 163 -5.78 -11.57 0.39
C ILE A 163 -5.86 -12.33 -0.94
N ASP A 164 -5.62 -13.64 -0.94
CA ASP A 164 -5.81 -14.47 -2.12
C ASP A 164 -7.28 -14.44 -2.59
N PHE A 165 -8.23 -14.65 -1.67
CA PHE A 165 -9.67 -14.51 -1.95
C PHE A 165 -10.04 -13.10 -2.46
N TYR A 166 -9.51 -12.05 -1.82
CA TYR A 166 -9.74 -10.66 -2.22
C TYR A 166 -9.30 -10.41 -3.65
N ASN A 167 -8.13 -10.91 -4.05
CA ASN A 167 -7.58 -10.73 -5.37
C ASN A 167 -8.25 -11.61 -6.45
N MET A 168 -8.61 -12.85 -6.11
CA MET A 168 -9.06 -13.84 -7.08
C MET A 168 -10.57 -13.96 -7.23
N GLU A 169 -11.32 -13.73 -6.15
CA GLU A 169 -12.72 -14.09 -6.09
C GLU A 169 -13.64 -12.95 -5.65
N ARG A 170 -13.17 -12.06 -4.74
CA ARG A 170 -14.02 -11.05 -4.14
C ARG A 170 -14.51 -10.03 -5.17
N PRO A 171 -15.83 -9.90 -5.40
CA PRO A 171 -16.36 -8.92 -6.36
C PRO A 171 -16.22 -7.49 -5.83
N HIS A 172 -15.89 -6.56 -6.72
CA HIS A 172 -15.74 -5.14 -6.43
C HIS A 172 -16.71 -4.31 -7.29
N SER A 173 -17.57 -3.52 -6.67
CA SER A 173 -18.54 -2.68 -7.38
C SER A 173 -17.87 -1.69 -8.34
N THR A 174 -16.74 -1.10 -7.91
CA THR A 174 -15.95 -0.17 -8.76
C THR A 174 -15.29 -0.83 -9.96
N LEU A 175 -15.22 -2.18 -9.99
CA LEU A 175 -14.66 -2.98 -11.08
C LEU A 175 -15.76 -3.71 -11.89
N GLY A 176 -16.99 -3.24 -11.82
CA GLY A 176 -18.12 -3.91 -12.44
C GLY A 176 -18.35 -5.31 -11.86
N TYR A 177 -18.21 -5.44 -10.56
CA TYR A 177 -18.34 -6.70 -9.79
C TYR A 177 -17.35 -7.80 -10.18
N LYS A 178 -16.25 -7.45 -10.83
CA LYS A 178 -15.13 -8.39 -11.08
C LYS A 178 -14.17 -8.41 -9.90
N ALA A 179 -13.49 -9.54 -9.74
CA ALA A 179 -12.34 -9.63 -8.85
C ALA A 179 -11.13 -8.85 -9.41
N PRO A 180 -10.22 -8.35 -8.57
CA PRO A 180 -9.04 -7.60 -8.99
C PRO A 180 -8.22 -8.28 -10.09
N ASN A 181 -7.90 -9.57 -9.94
CA ASN A 181 -7.13 -10.32 -10.93
C ASN A 181 -7.86 -10.41 -12.27
N THR A 182 -9.17 -10.71 -12.25
CA THR A 182 -9.98 -10.78 -13.47
C THR A 182 -10.04 -9.43 -14.17
N TYR A 183 -10.19 -8.34 -13.40
CA TYR A 183 -10.25 -7.00 -13.98
C TYR A 183 -8.91 -6.58 -14.59
N GLU A 184 -7.79 -6.93 -13.95
CA GLU A 184 -6.43 -6.63 -14.44
C GLU A 184 -6.13 -7.41 -15.73
N ALA A 185 -6.49 -8.70 -15.80
CA ALA A 185 -6.30 -9.53 -16.99
C ALA A 185 -6.99 -8.96 -18.25
N LEU A 186 -8.17 -8.36 -18.11
CA LEU A 186 -8.87 -7.69 -19.21
C LEU A 186 -8.11 -6.46 -19.77
N TYR A 187 -7.14 -5.91 -19.05
CA TYR A 187 -6.30 -4.85 -19.57
C TYR A 187 -5.26 -5.41 -20.56
N ASP A 188 -4.67 -6.55 -20.24
CA ASP A 188 -3.66 -7.20 -21.09
C ASP A 188 -4.31 -7.70 -22.37
N ASP A 189 -5.49 -8.34 -22.29
CA ASP A 189 -6.26 -8.83 -23.44
C ASP A 189 -6.64 -7.72 -24.42
N ARG A 190 -6.84 -6.48 -23.96
CA ARG A 190 -7.17 -5.34 -24.84
C ARG A 190 -5.97 -4.77 -25.58
N ARG A 191 -4.75 -5.21 -25.26
CA ARG A 191 -3.49 -4.76 -25.87
C ARG A 191 -2.82 -5.82 -26.74
N ALA A 192 -3.28 -7.07 -26.63
CA ALA A 192 -2.86 -8.17 -27.47
C ALA A 192 -3.66 -8.19 -28.79
#